data_d8cdc62bdc0c3f3b4988548d02ff9aed
#
_entry.id   d8cdc62bdc0c3f3b4988548d02ff9aed
#
_cell.length_a   1.000
_cell.length_b   1.000
_cell.length_c   1.000
_cell.angle_alpha   90.00
_cell.angle_beta   90.00
_cell.angle_gamma   90.00
#
_symmetry.space_group_name_H-M   'P 1'
#
loop_
_entity.id
_entity.type
_entity.pdbx_description
1 polymer ?
#
loop_
_entity_poly.entity_id
_entity_poly.type
_entity_poly.pdbx_seq_one_letter_code
_entity_poly.pdbx_strand_id
1 'polypeptide(L)'
;MNFYIDFEATQFTEEIISIGCVAENGNTFNCLVMPSDTKKITKFITDLTGITREMVEENGYSPEAAFAHLYQFVKDNNGDAAPVFYCYGNMDKVFIKNTVKHMHNLNMILFASSVQALMVDYSTTVKSYLSNNGLSLKKLLALIRHVEEVEQDHDALNDALMLKECFEGLPTLEKPAAEIKPISQKKPNDAFQKAYEAIIAVDGKLEAIKLQGRSFTKADNDYMRDLRVNTWGAQSKVETISGDATEENYMVKMTKIRTGEVKYFSSPWVAAMFVNAYILRTRSCKEGKAINTTMKEMGRNPNNFCGYRCEIKMPIEEEIAE
;
A
#
# COMPACT_ATOMS: atom_id res chain seq x y z
N MET A 1 5.48 -2.86 17.18
CA MET A 1 4.37 -2.27 17.95
C MET A 1 3.06 -2.47 17.21
N ASN A 2 1.96 -2.62 17.95
CA ASN A 2 0.62 -2.73 17.39
C ASN A 2 0.01 -1.35 17.17
N PHE A 3 -0.69 -1.20 16.06
CA PHE A 3 -1.48 -0.03 15.69
C PHE A 3 -2.89 -0.49 15.37
N TYR A 4 -3.88 0.23 15.87
CA TYR A 4 -5.29 0.01 15.62
C TYR A 4 -5.75 1.11 14.69
N ILE A 5 -6.27 0.76 13.54
CA ILE A 5 -6.54 1.71 12.46
C ILE A 5 -7.92 1.48 11.86
N ASP A 6 -8.59 2.58 11.57
CA ASP A 6 -9.87 2.61 10.89
C ASP A 6 -9.91 3.75 9.86
N PHE A 7 -10.74 3.63 8.85
CA PHE A 7 -10.90 4.61 7.78
C PHE A 7 -12.36 4.86 7.47
N GLU A 8 -12.73 6.13 7.35
CA GLU A 8 -13.96 6.49 6.69
C GLU A 8 -13.72 6.78 5.21
N ALA A 9 -14.71 6.48 4.37
CA ALA A 9 -14.56 6.56 2.92
C ALA A 9 -15.81 7.07 2.20
N THR A 10 -15.62 7.54 0.97
CA THR A 10 -16.72 7.94 0.08
C THR A 10 -17.58 6.74 -0.32
N GLN A 11 -18.87 6.97 -0.58
CA GLN A 11 -19.86 5.92 -0.82
C GLN A 11 -19.60 5.06 -2.06
N PHE A 12 -19.21 5.65 -3.18
CA PHE A 12 -19.16 4.95 -4.47
C PHE A 12 -17.74 4.67 -4.95
N THR A 13 -16.82 5.57 -4.68
CA THR A 13 -15.42 5.40 -5.08
C THR A 13 -14.59 4.73 -4.00
N GLU A 14 -15.14 4.64 -2.78
CA GLU A 14 -14.48 4.03 -1.62
C GLU A 14 -13.07 4.60 -1.41
N GLU A 15 -12.93 5.91 -1.64
CA GLU A 15 -11.71 6.66 -1.35
C GLU A 15 -11.75 7.18 0.07
N ILE A 16 -10.63 7.12 0.76
CA ILE A 16 -10.49 7.55 2.17
C ILE A 16 -10.79 9.03 2.30
N ILE A 17 -11.60 9.39 3.30
CA ILE A 17 -11.91 10.76 3.72
C ILE A 17 -11.50 11.05 5.17
N SER A 18 -11.24 10.01 5.97
CA SER A 18 -10.68 10.14 7.32
C SER A 18 -9.80 8.94 7.64
N ILE A 19 -8.75 9.18 8.43
CA ILE A 19 -7.85 8.16 8.98
C ILE A 19 -7.81 8.34 10.49
N GLY A 20 -8.21 7.31 11.23
CA GLY A 20 -8.02 7.19 12.67
C GLY A 20 -7.01 6.09 12.98
N CYS A 21 -6.03 6.37 13.83
CA CYS A 21 -5.04 5.38 14.24
C CYS A 21 -4.64 5.56 15.69
N VAL A 22 -4.55 4.45 16.40
CA VAL A 22 -4.14 4.42 17.82
C VAL A 22 -2.96 3.48 17.95
N ALA A 23 -1.86 3.97 18.51
CA ALA A 23 -0.72 3.13 18.83
C ALA A 23 -0.96 2.34 20.13
N GLU A 24 -0.28 1.23 20.31
CA GLU A 24 -0.35 0.39 21.52
C GLU A 24 -0.09 1.17 22.81
N ASN A 25 0.79 2.16 22.78
CA ASN A 25 1.11 3.04 23.90
C ASN A 25 0.03 4.10 24.21
N GLY A 26 -1.06 4.14 23.44
CA GLY A 26 -2.19 5.06 23.61
C GLY A 26 -2.08 6.37 22.85
N ASN A 27 -0.99 6.64 22.16
CA ASN A 27 -0.89 7.81 21.28
C ASN A 27 -1.88 7.67 20.12
N THR A 28 -2.46 8.80 19.71
CA THR A 28 -3.51 8.85 18.69
C THR A 28 -3.11 9.68 17.49
N PHE A 29 -3.63 9.32 16.33
CA PHE A 29 -3.54 10.06 15.08
C PHE A 29 -4.92 10.15 14.45
N ASN A 30 -5.28 11.34 13.98
CA ASN A 30 -6.51 11.57 13.22
C ASN A 30 -6.29 12.64 12.16
N CYS A 31 -6.78 12.43 10.95
CA CYS A 31 -6.81 13.46 9.92
C CYS A 31 -7.91 13.24 8.91
N LEU A 32 -8.41 14.35 8.33
CA LEU A 32 -9.26 14.32 7.14
C LEU A 32 -8.40 14.19 5.88
N VAL A 33 -8.94 13.48 4.90
CA VAL A 33 -8.27 13.20 3.62
C VAL A 33 -9.15 13.69 2.47
N MET A 34 -8.57 14.45 1.55
CA MET A 34 -9.27 14.94 0.37
C MET A 34 -9.37 13.85 -0.70
N PRO A 35 -10.56 13.33 -1.04
CA PRO A 35 -10.73 12.38 -2.12
C PRO A 35 -10.52 13.04 -3.48
N SER A 36 -10.42 12.25 -4.55
CA SER A 36 -10.26 12.78 -5.93
C SER A 36 -11.45 13.62 -6.40
N ASP A 37 -12.63 13.38 -5.83
CA ASP A 37 -13.86 14.15 -6.09
C ASP A 37 -14.67 14.29 -4.80
N THR A 38 -14.67 15.47 -4.20
CA THR A 38 -15.40 15.79 -2.96
C THR A 38 -16.91 15.65 -3.09
N LYS A 39 -17.46 15.70 -4.32
CA LYS A 39 -18.90 15.45 -4.59
C LYS A 39 -19.32 14.03 -4.24
N LYS A 40 -18.37 13.11 -4.04
CA LYS A 40 -18.62 11.73 -3.60
C LYS A 40 -18.84 11.62 -2.08
N ILE A 41 -18.59 12.69 -1.33
CA ILE A 41 -19.08 12.85 0.04
C ILE A 41 -20.55 13.20 -0.05
N THR A 42 -21.37 12.16 -0.05
CA THR A 42 -22.84 12.29 -0.21
C THR A 42 -23.48 12.62 1.14
N LYS A 43 -24.77 13.06 1.09
CA LYS A 43 -25.54 13.23 2.33
C LYS A 43 -25.55 11.96 3.19
N PHE A 44 -25.58 10.77 2.57
CA PHE A 44 -25.51 9.50 3.31
C PHE A 44 -24.21 9.37 4.10
N ILE A 45 -23.08 9.70 3.49
CA ILE A 45 -21.78 9.66 4.19
C ILE A 45 -21.73 10.70 5.31
N THR A 46 -22.18 11.92 5.04
CA THR A 46 -22.25 12.97 6.06
C THR A 46 -23.16 12.58 7.24
N ASP A 47 -24.32 12.01 6.97
CA ASP A 47 -25.25 11.57 8.01
C ASP A 47 -24.66 10.40 8.83
N LEU A 48 -23.82 9.56 8.21
CA LEU A 48 -23.19 8.40 8.85
C LEU A 48 -21.96 8.77 9.68
N THR A 49 -21.09 9.61 9.15
CA THR A 49 -19.75 9.88 9.72
C THR A 49 -19.63 11.29 10.32
N GLY A 50 -20.59 12.16 10.10
CA GLY A 50 -20.49 13.58 10.44
C GLY A 50 -19.54 14.39 9.53
N ILE A 51 -18.81 13.75 8.61
CA ILE A 51 -17.85 14.42 7.74
C ILE A 51 -18.59 15.08 6.58
N THR A 52 -18.44 16.42 6.47
CA THR A 52 -19.02 17.17 5.36
C THR A 52 -18.00 17.45 4.27
N ARG A 53 -18.50 17.83 3.10
CA ARG A 53 -17.62 18.24 1.99
C ARG A 53 -16.78 19.45 2.37
N GLU A 54 -17.39 20.43 3.00
CA GLU A 54 -16.75 21.66 3.43
C GLU A 54 -15.61 21.37 4.42
N MET A 55 -15.82 20.49 5.39
CA MET A 55 -14.77 20.09 6.34
C MET A 55 -13.55 19.51 5.62
N VAL A 56 -13.77 18.68 4.60
CA VAL A 56 -12.68 18.06 3.85
C VAL A 56 -12.01 19.06 2.90
N GLU A 57 -12.76 19.96 2.28
CA GLU A 57 -12.21 21.00 1.39
C GLU A 57 -11.37 22.04 2.17
N GLU A 58 -11.76 22.35 3.41
CA GLU A 58 -11.04 23.31 4.25
C GLU A 58 -9.86 22.71 5.01
N ASN A 59 -9.99 21.46 5.49
CA ASN A 59 -9.05 20.86 6.45
C ASN A 59 -8.45 19.52 5.98
N GLY A 60 -8.91 18.98 4.85
CA GLY A 60 -8.44 17.70 4.35
C GLY A 60 -7.04 17.80 3.73
N TYR A 61 -6.18 16.87 4.10
CA TYR A 61 -4.89 16.71 3.46
C TYR A 61 -5.04 15.97 2.12
N SER A 62 -4.13 16.23 1.18
CA SER A 62 -4.01 15.32 0.03
C SER A 62 -3.72 13.88 0.53
N PRO A 63 -4.11 12.84 -0.20
CA PRO A 63 -3.81 11.46 0.19
C PRO A 63 -2.32 11.24 0.51
N GLU A 64 -1.43 11.82 -0.28
CA GLU A 64 0.01 11.75 -0.05
C GLU A 64 0.42 12.39 1.28
N ALA A 65 -0.13 13.58 1.59
CA ALA A 65 0.19 14.28 2.83
C ALA A 65 -0.37 13.52 4.05
N ALA A 66 -1.60 13.02 3.96
CA ALA A 66 -2.21 12.23 5.02
C ALA A 66 -1.39 10.96 5.34
N PHE A 67 -0.97 10.22 4.30
CA PHE A 67 -0.10 9.04 4.49
C PHE A 67 1.31 9.42 4.95
N ALA A 68 1.83 10.60 4.61
CA ALA A 68 3.10 11.09 5.15
C ALA A 68 3.00 11.41 6.65
N HIS A 69 1.88 12.00 7.10
CA HIS A 69 1.62 12.22 8.50
C HIS A 69 1.42 10.90 9.27
N LEU A 70 0.67 9.96 8.70
CA LEU A 70 0.53 8.63 9.29
C LEU A 70 1.87 7.90 9.37
N TYR A 71 2.71 7.99 8.34
CA TYR A 71 4.07 7.43 8.37
C TYR A 71 4.88 8.01 9.53
N GLN A 72 4.86 9.33 9.69
CA GLN A 72 5.58 9.98 10.79
C GLN A 72 5.05 9.52 12.16
N PHE A 73 3.73 9.45 12.31
CA PHE A 73 3.11 8.93 13.53
C PHE A 73 3.56 7.49 13.85
N VAL A 74 3.53 6.62 12.84
CA VAL A 74 3.98 5.22 13.00
C VAL A 74 5.45 5.17 13.40
N LYS A 75 6.31 5.95 12.76
CA LYS A 75 7.73 6.01 13.06
C LYS A 75 8.01 6.49 14.48
N ASP A 76 7.37 7.58 14.90
CA ASP A 76 7.57 8.18 16.21
C ASP A 76 7.19 7.21 17.36
N ASN A 77 6.29 6.26 17.06
CA ASN A 77 5.81 5.28 18.03
C ASN A 77 6.47 3.91 17.92
N ASN A 78 6.88 3.48 16.73
CA ASN A 78 7.31 2.09 16.49
C ASN A 78 8.82 1.88 16.47
N GLY A 79 9.62 2.93 16.25
CA GLY A 79 11.05 2.79 15.97
C GLY A 79 11.30 2.10 14.63
N ASP A 80 12.34 1.28 14.56
CA ASP A 80 12.81 0.64 13.31
C ASP A 80 12.15 -0.72 13.02
N ALA A 81 11.33 -1.25 13.92
CA ALA A 81 10.65 -2.53 13.72
C ALA A 81 9.49 -2.39 12.70
N ALA A 82 9.07 -3.49 12.08
CA ALA A 82 7.87 -3.51 11.26
C ALA A 82 6.62 -3.39 12.15
N PRO A 83 5.72 -2.44 11.88
CA PRO A 83 4.47 -2.31 12.61
C PRO A 83 3.49 -3.43 12.23
N VAL A 84 2.53 -3.70 13.13
CA VAL A 84 1.35 -4.51 12.84
C VAL A 84 0.13 -3.60 12.94
N PHE A 85 -0.68 -3.56 11.89
CA PHE A 85 -1.91 -2.78 11.87
C PHE A 85 -3.11 -3.71 12.05
N TYR A 86 -3.95 -3.44 13.04
CA TYR A 86 -5.22 -4.13 13.24
C TYR A 86 -6.36 -3.27 12.70
N CYS A 87 -7.26 -3.88 11.93
CA CYS A 87 -8.52 -3.30 11.47
C CYS A 87 -9.68 -4.25 11.81
N TYR A 88 -10.92 -3.79 11.67
CA TYR A 88 -12.09 -4.60 11.94
C TYR A 88 -12.91 -4.85 10.66
N GLY A 89 -12.58 -5.92 9.95
CA GLY A 89 -13.12 -6.26 8.65
C GLY A 89 -12.11 -6.05 7.52
N ASN A 90 -12.56 -6.15 6.28
CA ASN A 90 -11.69 -6.09 5.11
C ASN A 90 -11.87 -4.82 4.26
N MET A 91 -12.83 -3.95 4.61
CA MET A 91 -13.13 -2.77 3.79
C MET A 91 -11.99 -1.77 3.81
N ASP A 92 -11.30 -1.60 4.93
CA ASP A 92 -10.14 -0.72 5.07
C ASP A 92 -9.07 -0.98 4.00
N LYS A 93 -8.82 -2.25 3.68
CA LYS A 93 -7.90 -2.64 2.61
C LYS A 93 -8.38 -2.20 1.22
N VAL A 94 -9.68 -2.17 1.01
CA VAL A 94 -10.30 -1.71 -0.24
C VAL A 94 -10.18 -0.19 -0.34
N PHE A 95 -10.41 0.54 0.75
CA PHE A 95 -10.30 1.99 0.83
C PHE A 95 -8.88 2.46 0.52
N ILE A 96 -7.87 1.85 1.14
CA ILE A 96 -6.45 2.12 0.80
C ILE A 96 -6.18 1.86 -0.68
N LYS A 97 -6.61 0.70 -1.21
CA LYS A 97 -6.40 0.33 -2.61
C LYS A 97 -7.00 1.34 -3.58
N ASN A 98 -8.18 1.87 -3.28
CA ASN A 98 -8.85 2.83 -4.14
C ASN A 98 -8.22 4.21 -4.04
N THR A 99 -7.88 4.67 -2.83
CA THR A 99 -7.19 5.94 -2.60
C THR A 99 -5.82 5.98 -3.29
N VAL A 100 -5.04 4.91 -3.20
CA VAL A 100 -3.71 4.80 -3.84
C VAL A 100 -3.76 4.96 -5.36
N LYS A 101 -4.89 4.69 -6.03
CA LYS A 101 -5.04 4.90 -7.49
C LYS A 101 -4.89 6.37 -7.89
N HIS A 102 -5.20 7.29 -6.99
CA HIS A 102 -5.17 8.74 -7.21
C HIS A 102 -3.90 9.39 -6.66
N MET A 103 -3.01 8.62 -6.04
CA MET A 103 -1.73 9.10 -5.53
C MET A 103 -0.65 9.05 -6.61
N HIS A 104 0.25 10.03 -6.57
CA HIS A 104 1.37 10.15 -7.52
C HIS A 104 2.73 10.00 -6.82
N ASN A 105 2.78 10.22 -5.51
CA ASN A 105 3.99 10.05 -4.72
C ASN A 105 4.27 8.57 -4.46
N LEU A 106 5.33 8.10 -5.05
CA LEU A 106 5.68 6.69 -5.05
C LEU A 106 5.97 6.12 -3.65
N ASN A 107 6.57 6.91 -2.77
CA ASN A 107 6.82 6.47 -1.40
C ASN A 107 5.55 6.32 -0.61
N MET A 108 4.66 7.28 -0.73
CA MET A 108 3.40 7.21 -0.01
C MET A 108 2.52 6.10 -0.57
N ILE A 109 2.58 5.83 -1.87
CA ILE A 109 1.98 4.63 -2.47
C ILE A 109 2.57 3.35 -1.86
N LEU A 110 3.90 3.30 -1.67
CA LEU A 110 4.56 2.15 -1.07
C LEU A 110 4.19 2.00 0.41
N PHE A 111 4.21 3.11 1.15
CA PHE A 111 3.83 3.08 2.55
C PHE A 111 2.37 2.65 2.73
N ALA A 112 1.43 3.26 2.01
CA ALA A 112 0.01 2.86 2.03
C ALA A 112 -0.17 1.39 1.66
N SER A 113 0.55 0.90 0.64
CA SER A 113 0.52 -0.51 0.25
C SER A 113 1.14 -1.42 1.31
N SER A 114 2.15 -0.93 2.04
CA SER A 114 2.74 -1.66 3.18
C SER A 114 1.74 -1.74 4.34
N VAL A 115 1.09 -0.64 4.69
CA VAL A 115 0.00 -0.64 5.70
C VAL A 115 -1.05 -1.67 5.30
N GLN A 116 -1.58 -1.60 4.07
CA GLN A 116 -2.57 -2.56 3.57
C GLN A 116 -2.11 -4.02 3.72
N ALA A 117 -0.86 -4.31 3.41
CA ALA A 117 -0.32 -5.67 3.45
C ALA A 117 -0.04 -6.17 4.87
N LEU A 118 0.30 -5.26 5.79
CA LEU A 118 0.55 -5.56 7.20
C LEU A 118 -0.73 -5.53 8.05
N MET A 119 -1.87 -5.15 7.46
CA MET A 119 -3.15 -5.14 8.16
C MET A 119 -3.65 -6.55 8.47
N VAL A 120 -4.05 -6.73 9.71
CA VAL A 120 -4.68 -7.93 10.25
C VAL A 120 -6.14 -7.63 10.55
N ASP A 121 -7.06 -8.35 9.90
CA ASP A 121 -8.49 -8.27 10.21
C ASP A 121 -8.79 -8.97 11.54
N TYR A 122 -8.97 -8.16 12.58
CA TYR A 122 -9.23 -8.65 13.93
C TYR A 122 -10.60 -9.34 14.06
N SER A 123 -11.56 -9.05 13.18
CA SER A 123 -12.86 -9.74 13.19
C SER A 123 -12.73 -11.25 13.01
N THR A 124 -11.69 -11.71 12.31
CA THR A 124 -11.40 -13.15 12.13
C THR A 124 -10.94 -13.81 13.42
N THR A 125 -10.16 -13.08 14.24
CA THR A 125 -9.77 -13.51 15.59
C THR A 125 -10.99 -13.63 16.50
N VAL A 126 -11.83 -12.61 16.49
CA VAL A 126 -13.06 -12.58 17.29
C VAL A 126 -13.98 -13.73 16.91
N LYS A 127 -14.18 -13.99 15.62
CA LYS A 127 -14.96 -15.14 15.12
C LYS A 127 -14.42 -16.46 15.64
N SER A 128 -13.11 -16.65 15.58
CA SER A 128 -12.47 -17.87 16.06
C SER A 128 -12.59 -18.00 17.59
N TYR A 129 -12.35 -16.90 18.31
CA TYR A 129 -12.37 -16.87 19.78
C TYR A 129 -13.78 -17.10 20.33
N LEU A 130 -14.79 -16.46 19.73
CA LEU A 130 -16.18 -16.55 20.20
C LEU A 130 -16.99 -17.67 19.54
N SER A 131 -16.41 -18.44 18.62
CA SER A 131 -17.12 -19.45 17.81
C SER A 131 -18.44 -18.91 17.22
N ASN A 132 -18.44 -17.64 16.82
CA ASN A 132 -19.59 -16.90 16.38
C ASN A 132 -19.44 -16.47 14.92
N ASN A 133 -20.53 -16.35 14.17
CA ASN A 133 -20.54 -15.98 12.74
C ASN A 133 -20.18 -14.51 12.45
N GLY A 134 -19.79 -13.78 13.46
CA GLY A 134 -19.29 -12.41 13.40
C GLY A 134 -20.11 -11.44 14.23
N LEU A 135 -19.43 -10.77 15.14
CA LEU A 135 -19.96 -9.61 15.85
C LEU A 135 -19.47 -8.34 15.13
N SER A 136 -20.31 -7.30 15.11
CA SER A 136 -19.81 -5.95 14.79
C SER A 136 -18.93 -5.45 15.93
N LEU A 137 -18.08 -4.46 15.64
CA LEU A 137 -17.18 -3.86 16.62
C LEU A 137 -17.94 -3.37 17.86
N LYS A 138 -19.04 -2.63 17.67
CA LYS A 138 -19.89 -2.15 18.77
C LYS A 138 -20.49 -3.26 19.65
N LYS A 139 -20.91 -4.38 19.03
CA LYS A 139 -21.45 -5.52 19.78
C LYS A 139 -20.37 -6.23 20.59
N LEU A 140 -19.16 -6.34 20.05
CA LEU A 140 -18.03 -6.89 20.79
C LEU A 140 -17.68 -5.99 21.98
N LEU A 141 -17.64 -4.69 21.77
CA LEU A 141 -17.37 -3.74 22.84
C LEU A 141 -18.44 -3.75 23.92
N ALA A 142 -19.72 -3.85 23.52
CA ALA A 142 -20.83 -3.99 24.48
C ALA A 142 -20.66 -5.23 25.37
N LEU A 143 -20.26 -6.37 24.80
CA LEU A 143 -19.96 -7.59 25.57
C LEU A 143 -18.77 -7.37 26.53
N ILE A 144 -17.72 -6.73 26.11
CA ILE A 144 -16.52 -6.47 26.94
C ILE A 144 -16.86 -5.54 28.11
N ARG A 145 -17.66 -4.51 27.85
CA ARG A 145 -18.09 -3.54 28.87
C ARG A 145 -19.24 -4.05 29.75
N HIS A 146 -19.81 -5.22 29.44
CA HIS A 146 -21.00 -5.76 30.11
C HIS A 146 -22.19 -4.79 30.07
N VAL A 147 -22.43 -4.15 28.93
CA VAL A 147 -23.57 -3.26 28.67
C VAL A 147 -24.44 -3.82 27.54
N GLU A 148 -25.71 -3.37 27.47
CA GLU A 148 -26.62 -3.85 26.41
C GLU A 148 -26.27 -3.34 25.05
N GLU A 149 -25.85 -2.07 24.95
CA GLU A 149 -25.52 -1.43 23.69
C GLU A 149 -24.41 -0.38 23.87
N VAL A 150 -23.65 -0.18 22.81
CA VAL A 150 -22.66 0.90 22.65
C VAL A 150 -23.01 1.66 21.38
N GLU A 151 -23.06 2.98 21.47
CA GLU A 151 -23.17 3.83 20.28
C GLU A 151 -21.88 3.80 19.46
N GLN A 152 -22.02 3.85 18.16
CA GLN A 152 -20.92 3.97 17.21
C GLN A 152 -21.27 5.13 16.27
N ASP A 153 -20.44 6.13 16.25
CA ASP A 153 -20.63 7.38 15.50
C ASP A 153 -19.92 7.38 14.13
N HIS A 154 -19.28 6.26 13.79
CA HIS A 154 -18.50 6.14 12.54
C HIS A 154 -17.47 7.28 12.38
N ASP A 155 -16.79 7.60 13.46
CA ASP A 155 -15.58 8.42 13.45
C ASP A 155 -14.36 7.50 13.46
N ALA A 156 -13.47 7.66 12.49
CA ALA A 156 -12.35 6.74 12.30
C ALA A 156 -11.45 6.63 13.55
N LEU A 157 -11.23 7.73 14.30
CA LEU A 157 -10.44 7.66 15.53
C LEU A 157 -11.19 6.93 16.65
N ASN A 158 -12.48 7.20 16.81
CA ASN A 158 -13.31 6.53 17.82
C ASN A 158 -13.41 5.04 17.53
N ASP A 159 -13.58 4.63 16.28
CA ASP A 159 -13.60 3.23 15.87
C ASP A 159 -12.26 2.54 16.09
N ALA A 160 -11.13 3.23 15.84
CA ALA A 160 -9.80 2.73 16.17
C ALA A 160 -9.58 2.58 17.70
N LEU A 161 -10.09 3.51 18.51
CA LEU A 161 -10.08 3.41 19.97
C LEU A 161 -10.94 2.23 20.46
N MET A 162 -12.15 2.08 19.90
CA MET A 162 -13.03 0.93 20.20
C MET A 162 -12.33 -0.39 19.84
N LEU A 163 -11.64 -0.44 18.71
CA LEU A 163 -10.90 -1.63 18.29
C LEU A 163 -9.76 -1.97 19.26
N LYS A 164 -9.01 -0.96 19.73
CA LYS A 164 -7.98 -1.16 20.75
C LYS A 164 -8.55 -1.74 22.04
N GLU A 165 -9.63 -1.15 22.54
CA GLU A 165 -10.32 -1.64 23.73
C GLU A 165 -10.83 -3.08 23.53
N CYS A 166 -11.39 -3.37 22.36
CA CYS A 166 -11.82 -4.73 22.02
C CYS A 166 -10.63 -5.71 21.96
N PHE A 167 -9.48 -5.27 21.46
CA PHE A 167 -8.28 -6.10 21.40
C PHE A 167 -7.77 -6.45 22.80
N GLU A 168 -7.74 -5.47 23.70
CA GLU A 168 -7.31 -5.62 25.08
C GLU A 168 -8.31 -6.41 25.94
N GLY A 169 -9.62 -6.20 25.69
CA GLY A 169 -10.71 -6.80 26.47
C GLY A 169 -11.11 -8.21 26.04
N LEU A 170 -10.87 -8.61 24.78
CA LEU A 170 -11.30 -9.93 24.30
C LEU A 170 -10.79 -11.10 25.18
N PRO A 171 -9.54 -11.11 25.68
CA PRO A 171 -9.04 -12.18 26.55
C PRO A 171 -9.75 -12.27 27.92
N THR A 172 -10.45 -11.21 28.34
CA THR A 172 -11.17 -11.19 29.62
C THR A 172 -12.54 -11.85 29.54
N LEU A 173 -13.07 -12.06 28.32
CA LEU A 173 -14.34 -12.75 28.13
C LEU A 173 -14.17 -14.24 28.45
N GLU A 174 -14.92 -14.71 29.45
CA GLU A 174 -14.97 -16.14 29.81
C GLU A 174 -15.43 -16.97 28.62
N LYS A 175 -14.57 -17.82 28.11
CA LYS A 175 -14.95 -18.85 27.15
C LYS A 175 -14.27 -20.17 27.39
N PRO A 176 -15.01 -21.27 27.09
CA PRO A 176 -14.43 -22.59 27.18
C PRO A 176 -13.22 -22.66 26.22
N ALA A 177 -12.13 -23.17 26.72
CA ALA A 177 -10.85 -23.32 26.08
C ALA A 177 -10.95 -24.18 24.81
N ALA A 178 -11.35 -23.55 23.71
CA ALA A 178 -10.81 -23.98 22.44
C ALA A 178 -9.38 -23.42 22.40
N GLU A 179 -8.38 -24.28 22.26
CA GLU A 179 -7.00 -23.85 22.08
C GLU A 179 -6.98 -22.71 21.04
N ILE A 180 -6.72 -21.49 21.49
CA ILE A 180 -6.48 -20.37 20.60
C ILE A 180 -5.20 -20.74 19.86
N LYS A 181 -5.33 -21.33 18.68
CA LYS A 181 -4.18 -21.41 17.79
C LYS A 181 -3.76 -19.96 17.58
N PRO A 182 -2.54 -19.58 18.02
CA PRO A 182 -2.07 -18.24 17.78
C PRO A 182 -2.29 -18.00 16.29
N ILE A 183 -2.96 -16.89 15.95
CA ILE A 183 -3.07 -16.48 14.55
C ILE A 183 -1.64 -16.46 14.10
N SER A 184 -1.34 -17.31 13.11
CA SER A 184 -0.03 -17.24 12.49
C SER A 184 0.06 -15.81 11.98
N GLN A 185 0.76 -14.95 12.73
CA GLN A 185 1.13 -13.64 12.23
C GLN A 185 1.80 -13.94 10.92
N LYS A 186 1.09 -13.68 9.81
CA LYS A 186 1.76 -13.73 8.51
C LYS A 186 2.95 -12.80 8.69
N LYS A 187 4.14 -13.39 8.79
CA LYS A 187 5.36 -12.57 8.80
C LYS A 187 5.20 -11.58 7.67
N PRO A 188 5.44 -10.28 7.92
CA PRO A 188 5.38 -9.28 6.87
C PRO A 188 6.09 -9.84 5.66
N ASN A 189 5.48 -9.75 4.50
CA ASN A 189 6.14 -10.18 3.27
C ASN A 189 7.47 -9.41 3.19
N ASP A 190 8.60 -10.10 3.06
CA ASP A 190 9.94 -9.52 3.01
C ASP A 190 10.03 -8.28 2.10
N ALA A 191 9.23 -8.27 1.02
CA ALA A 191 9.16 -7.12 0.11
C ALA A 191 8.57 -5.87 0.78
N PHE A 192 7.58 -6.02 1.66
CA PHE A 192 6.98 -4.90 2.38
C PHE A 192 7.84 -4.44 3.54
N GLN A 193 8.48 -5.39 4.25
CA GLN A 193 9.47 -5.08 5.28
C GLN A 193 10.59 -4.21 4.70
N LYS A 194 11.15 -4.62 3.57
CA LYS A 194 12.21 -3.89 2.88
C LYS A 194 11.74 -2.55 2.32
N ALA A 195 10.48 -2.45 1.87
CA ALA A 195 9.89 -1.17 1.46
C ALA A 195 9.74 -0.21 2.64
N TYR A 196 9.33 -0.70 3.80
CA TYR A 196 9.25 0.09 5.04
C TYR A 196 10.63 0.58 5.48
N GLU A 197 11.62 -0.31 5.54
CA GLU A 197 13.01 0.02 5.85
C GLU A 197 13.59 1.06 4.88
N ALA A 198 13.23 0.96 3.59
CA ALA A 198 13.62 1.95 2.58
C ALA A 198 13.02 3.34 2.85
N ILE A 199 11.76 3.37 3.30
CA ILE A 199 11.08 4.62 3.63
C ILE A 199 11.75 5.25 4.85
N ILE A 200 12.07 4.47 5.86
CA ILE A 200 12.83 4.92 7.05
C ILE A 200 14.19 5.51 6.64
N ALA A 201 14.91 4.84 5.74
CA ALA A 201 16.22 5.29 5.27
C ALA A 201 16.20 6.65 4.53
N VAL A 202 15.03 7.12 4.08
CA VAL A 202 14.86 8.44 3.42
C VAL A 202 14.22 9.52 4.28
N ASP A 203 14.11 9.25 5.51
CA ASP A 203 13.38 10.01 6.51
C ASP A 203 13.71 11.52 6.54
N GLY A 204 15.00 11.87 6.58
CA GLY A 204 15.41 13.28 6.56
C GLY A 204 14.89 14.05 5.35
N LYS A 205 14.66 13.38 4.22
CA LYS A 205 14.11 14.01 3.03
C LYS A 205 12.59 14.16 3.08
N LEU A 206 11.88 13.20 3.68
CA LEU A 206 10.45 13.30 3.94
C LEU A 206 10.14 14.43 4.94
N GLU A 207 10.92 14.53 6.01
CA GLU A 207 10.82 15.64 6.96
C GLU A 207 11.07 16.99 6.30
N ALA A 208 12.13 17.11 5.49
CA ALA A 208 12.42 18.35 4.78
C ALA A 208 11.29 18.77 3.85
N ILE A 209 10.64 17.82 3.16
CA ILE A 209 9.49 18.08 2.29
C ILE A 209 8.28 18.50 3.11
N LYS A 210 8.00 17.82 4.22
CA LYS A 210 6.93 18.15 5.16
C LYS A 210 7.09 19.56 5.74
N LEU A 211 8.28 19.89 6.25
CA LEU A 211 8.60 21.21 6.81
C LEU A 211 8.51 22.34 5.77
N GLN A 212 8.79 22.05 4.50
CA GLN A 212 8.72 23.02 3.42
C GLN A 212 7.31 23.18 2.84
N GLY A 213 6.35 22.31 3.21
CA GLY A 213 4.98 22.29 2.66
C GLY A 213 4.93 22.16 1.13
N ARG A 214 5.97 21.59 0.53
CA ARG A 214 6.12 21.49 -0.94
C ARG A 214 5.78 20.10 -1.46
N SER A 215 5.36 20.04 -2.71
CA SER A 215 5.21 18.78 -3.44
C SER A 215 6.55 18.14 -3.77
N PHE A 216 6.55 16.82 -3.96
CA PHE A 216 7.73 16.09 -4.42
C PHE A 216 8.16 16.57 -5.80
N THR A 217 9.44 16.88 -5.93
CA THR A 217 10.05 17.22 -7.22
C THR A 217 10.40 15.95 -8.00
N LYS A 218 10.74 16.13 -9.30
CA LYS A 218 11.25 15.02 -10.12
C LYS A 218 12.50 14.39 -9.50
N ALA A 219 13.41 15.22 -8.94
CA ALA A 219 14.64 14.74 -8.30
C ALA A 219 14.34 13.92 -7.04
N ASP A 220 13.33 14.34 -6.24
CA ASP A 220 12.87 13.57 -5.10
C ASP A 220 12.31 12.22 -5.54
N ASN A 221 11.46 12.21 -6.56
CA ASN A 221 10.90 10.98 -7.11
C ASN A 221 11.97 10.05 -7.71
N ASP A 222 12.99 10.59 -8.36
CA ASP A 222 14.09 9.79 -8.92
C ASP A 222 14.93 9.17 -7.80
N TYR A 223 15.29 9.92 -6.77
CA TYR A 223 15.99 9.42 -5.58
C TYR A 223 15.20 8.31 -4.88
N MET A 224 13.91 8.54 -4.70
CA MET A 224 13.02 7.58 -4.05
C MET A 224 12.79 6.32 -4.89
N ARG A 225 12.79 6.47 -6.21
CA ARG A 225 12.76 5.33 -7.12
C ARG A 225 14.03 4.48 -6.97
N ASP A 226 15.19 5.11 -6.90
CA ASP A 226 16.47 4.40 -6.78
C ASP A 226 16.58 3.66 -5.45
N LEU A 227 16.13 4.26 -4.36
CA LEU A 227 16.01 3.59 -3.07
C LEU A 227 15.04 2.41 -3.11
N ARG A 228 13.87 2.59 -3.71
CA ARG A 228 12.90 1.51 -3.88
C ARG A 228 13.46 0.33 -4.66
N VAL A 229 14.22 0.61 -5.70
CA VAL A 229 14.90 -0.42 -6.49
C VAL A 229 15.85 -1.22 -5.63
N ASN A 230 16.66 -0.53 -4.84
CA ASN A 230 17.67 -1.16 -4.00
C ASN A 230 17.09 -1.91 -2.80
N THR A 231 15.93 -1.51 -2.31
CA THR A 231 15.37 -2.01 -1.05
C THR A 231 14.11 -2.85 -1.21
N TRP A 232 13.37 -2.74 -2.32
CA TRP A 232 12.17 -3.55 -2.54
C TRP A 232 12.47 -5.02 -2.88
N GLY A 233 13.65 -5.41 -2.54
CA GLY A 233 14.07 -6.71 -2.07
C GLY A 233 13.86 -7.88 -2.92
N ALA A 234 13.41 -7.78 -4.06
CA ALA A 234 13.65 -8.88 -4.95
C ALA A 234 14.88 -8.49 -5.76
N GLN A 235 15.94 -9.22 -5.56
CA GLN A 235 17.08 -9.25 -6.46
C GLN A 235 16.58 -9.26 -7.93
N SER A 236 15.49 -9.96 -8.19
CA SER A 236 14.75 -9.94 -9.45
C SER A 236 14.25 -8.56 -9.92
N LYS A 237 14.00 -7.59 -9.04
CA LYS A 237 13.58 -6.24 -9.44
C LYS A 237 14.75 -5.30 -9.68
N VAL A 238 15.79 -5.42 -8.91
CA VAL A 238 17.08 -4.75 -9.18
C VAL A 238 17.63 -5.29 -10.50
N GLU A 239 17.63 -6.60 -10.66
CA GLU A 239 18.02 -7.28 -11.90
C GLU A 239 17.17 -6.82 -13.08
N THR A 240 15.85 -6.68 -12.93
CA THR A 240 14.97 -6.18 -13.99
C THR A 240 15.27 -4.74 -14.40
N ILE A 241 15.75 -3.89 -13.49
CA ILE A 241 16.12 -2.49 -13.80
C ILE A 241 17.51 -2.40 -14.44
N SER A 242 18.41 -3.22 -13.95
CA SER A 242 19.78 -3.33 -14.49
C SER A 242 19.80 -4.20 -15.76
N GLY A 243 18.74 -4.97 -15.97
CA GLY A 243 18.67 -6.15 -16.81
C GLY A 243 18.89 -7.39 -15.93
N ASP A 244 18.17 -8.48 -16.22
CA ASP A 244 18.27 -9.77 -15.51
C ASP A 244 19.10 -10.80 -16.31
N ALA A 245 19.83 -10.33 -17.32
CA ALA A 245 20.70 -11.14 -18.17
C ALA A 245 22.02 -10.43 -18.47
N THR A 246 22.94 -11.14 -19.08
CA THR A 246 24.24 -10.66 -19.52
C THR A 246 24.32 -10.59 -21.04
N GLU A 247 25.42 -10.03 -21.58
CA GLU A 247 25.66 -9.99 -23.02
C GLU A 247 25.71 -11.38 -23.66
N GLU A 248 26.05 -12.41 -22.89
CA GLU A 248 26.19 -13.77 -23.38
C GLU A 248 24.84 -14.53 -23.46
N ASN A 249 23.91 -14.25 -22.54
CA ASN A 249 22.68 -15.04 -22.35
C ASN A 249 21.37 -14.26 -22.52
N TYR A 250 21.39 -13.04 -23.08
CA TYR A 250 20.19 -12.24 -23.22
C TYR A 250 19.28 -12.71 -24.37
N MET A 251 17.96 -12.52 -24.17
CA MET A 251 16.95 -12.60 -25.21
C MET A 251 16.56 -11.22 -25.75
N VAL A 252 16.64 -10.17 -24.91
CA VAL A 252 16.37 -8.79 -25.31
C VAL A 252 17.49 -7.89 -24.81
N LYS A 253 18.08 -7.12 -25.73
CA LYS A 253 19.02 -6.04 -25.42
C LYS A 253 18.36 -4.72 -25.70
N MET A 254 18.34 -3.84 -24.72
CA MET A 254 17.79 -2.49 -24.81
C MET A 254 18.92 -1.47 -24.69
N THR A 255 19.18 -0.73 -25.75
CA THR A 255 20.18 0.34 -25.76
C THR A 255 19.47 1.69 -25.72
N LYS A 256 19.71 2.49 -24.70
CA LYS A 256 19.14 3.83 -24.55
C LYS A 256 19.72 4.77 -25.58
N ILE A 257 18.90 5.29 -26.48
CA ILE A 257 19.34 6.06 -27.66
C ILE A 257 20.12 7.30 -27.26
N ARG A 258 19.72 7.98 -26.17
CA ARG A 258 20.36 9.23 -25.75
C ARG A 258 21.72 9.05 -25.08
N THR A 259 21.94 7.94 -24.35
CA THR A 259 23.10 7.76 -23.47
C THR A 259 24.02 6.61 -23.87
N GLY A 260 23.54 5.71 -24.73
CA GLY A 260 24.25 4.47 -25.07
C GLY A 260 24.19 3.40 -23.96
N GLU A 261 23.51 3.66 -22.84
CA GLU A 261 23.34 2.70 -21.75
C GLU A 261 22.66 1.44 -22.25
N VAL A 262 23.25 0.28 -21.97
CA VAL A 262 22.74 -1.03 -22.40
C VAL A 262 22.17 -1.77 -21.20
N LYS A 263 21.05 -2.47 -21.43
CA LYS A 263 20.40 -3.40 -20.50
C LYS A 263 20.09 -4.70 -21.21
N TYR A 264 20.32 -5.81 -20.51
CA TYR A 264 20.08 -7.15 -21.01
C TYR A 264 18.97 -7.83 -20.24
N PHE A 265 18.06 -8.49 -20.92
CA PHE A 265 16.91 -9.18 -20.33
C PHE A 265 16.80 -10.61 -20.80
N SER A 266 16.46 -11.51 -19.87
CA SER A 266 16.31 -12.95 -20.11
C SER A 266 15.11 -13.30 -20.99
N SER A 267 14.15 -12.38 -21.13
CA SER A 267 12.98 -12.61 -21.98
C SER A 267 12.30 -11.31 -22.41
N PRO A 268 11.54 -11.32 -23.52
CA PRO A 268 10.70 -10.19 -23.91
C PRO A 268 9.68 -9.77 -22.83
N TRP A 269 9.20 -10.73 -22.05
CA TRP A 269 8.28 -10.48 -20.94
C TRP A 269 8.92 -9.61 -19.85
N VAL A 270 10.14 -9.94 -19.42
CA VAL A 270 10.87 -9.21 -18.40
C VAL A 270 11.22 -7.80 -18.91
N ALA A 271 11.65 -7.68 -20.17
CA ALA A 271 11.91 -6.38 -20.80
C ALA A 271 10.63 -5.51 -20.84
N ALA A 272 9.48 -6.10 -21.18
CA ALA A 272 8.19 -5.39 -21.17
C ALA A 272 7.74 -4.99 -19.75
N MET A 273 7.98 -5.82 -18.75
CA MET A 273 7.77 -5.47 -17.34
C MET A 273 8.62 -4.26 -16.92
N PHE A 274 9.90 -4.24 -17.32
CA PHE A 274 10.79 -3.10 -17.08
C PHE A 274 10.24 -1.83 -17.73
N VAL A 275 9.83 -1.89 -18.99
CA VAL A 275 9.27 -0.73 -19.70
C VAL A 275 8.01 -0.22 -19.00
N ASN A 276 7.07 -1.10 -18.65
CA ASN A 276 5.85 -0.71 -17.98
C ASN A 276 6.10 -0.11 -16.59
N ALA A 277 6.98 -0.72 -15.81
CA ALA A 277 7.25 -0.31 -14.44
C ALA A 277 8.07 0.98 -14.36
N TYR A 278 9.09 1.14 -15.22
CA TYR A 278 10.12 2.16 -15.02
C TYR A 278 10.10 3.26 -16.08
N ILE A 279 9.63 2.98 -17.28
CA ILE A 279 9.59 3.94 -18.37
C ILE A 279 8.19 4.54 -18.48
N LEU A 280 7.18 3.71 -18.67
CA LEU A 280 5.79 4.16 -18.83
C LEU A 280 5.11 4.45 -17.49
N ARG A 281 5.65 3.93 -16.37
CA ARG A 281 5.10 4.10 -15.02
C ARG A 281 3.62 3.71 -14.91
N THR A 282 3.20 2.71 -15.68
CA THR A 282 1.81 2.26 -15.69
C THR A 282 1.52 1.38 -14.48
N ARG A 283 0.35 1.54 -13.87
CA ARG A 283 -0.09 0.72 -12.73
C ARG A 283 -0.35 -0.74 -13.11
N SER A 284 -0.66 -0.99 -14.37
CA SER A 284 -0.92 -2.32 -14.93
C SER A 284 0.34 -3.10 -15.29
N CYS A 285 1.51 -2.70 -14.78
CA CYS A 285 2.79 -3.38 -15.09
C CYS A 285 2.84 -4.87 -14.74
N LYS A 286 1.87 -5.37 -13.97
CA LYS A 286 1.73 -6.80 -13.61
C LYS A 286 0.60 -7.52 -14.33
N GLU A 287 -0.24 -6.80 -15.10
CA GLU A 287 -1.34 -7.40 -15.81
C GLU A 287 -0.84 -7.99 -17.14
N GLY A 288 -1.07 -9.29 -17.34
CA GLY A 288 -0.59 -10.00 -18.50
C GLY A 288 -1.01 -9.37 -19.84
N LYS A 289 -2.22 -8.76 -19.90
CA LYS A 289 -2.70 -8.04 -21.08
C LYS A 289 -1.84 -6.80 -21.41
N ALA A 290 -1.48 -6.01 -20.41
CA ALA A 290 -0.65 -4.82 -20.59
C ALA A 290 0.78 -5.19 -21.01
N ILE A 291 1.36 -6.23 -20.38
CA ILE A 291 2.68 -6.73 -20.74
C ILE A 291 2.69 -7.26 -22.19
N ASN A 292 1.69 -8.04 -22.59
CA ASN A 292 1.56 -8.54 -23.96
C ASN A 292 1.44 -7.40 -24.99
N THR A 293 0.74 -6.32 -24.66
CA THR A 293 0.64 -5.15 -25.52
C THR A 293 2.01 -4.48 -25.68
N THR A 294 2.72 -4.26 -24.57
CA THR A 294 4.06 -3.67 -24.57
C THR A 294 5.07 -4.53 -25.36
N MET A 295 5.02 -5.85 -25.22
CA MET A 295 5.86 -6.78 -26.02
C MET A 295 5.59 -6.65 -27.52
N LYS A 296 4.31 -6.58 -27.91
CA LYS A 296 3.94 -6.41 -29.32
C LYS A 296 4.42 -5.08 -29.89
N GLU A 297 4.30 -4.00 -29.10
CA GLU A 297 4.75 -2.67 -29.52
C GLU A 297 6.29 -2.59 -29.60
N MET A 298 6.99 -3.22 -28.67
CA MET A 298 8.46 -3.34 -28.70
C MET A 298 8.93 -4.05 -29.95
N GLY A 299 8.26 -5.14 -30.36
CA GLY A 299 8.57 -5.86 -31.60
C GLY A 299 8.22 -5.08 -32.87
N ARG A 300 7.18 -4.21 -32.83
CA ARG A 300 6.79 -3.38 -33.98
C ARG A 300 7.71 -2.18 -34.22
N ASN A 301 8.29 -1.61 -33.15
CA ASN A 301 9.11 -0.42 -33.19
C ASN A 301 10.48 -0.61 -32.53
N PRO A 302 11.27 -1.62 -32.93
CA PRO A 302 12.49 -1.98 -32.21
C PRO A 302 13.56 -0.88 -32.26
N ASN A 303 13.54 -0.01 -33.26
CA ASN A 303 14.56 1.03 -33.44
C ASN A 303 14.36 2.25 -32.55
N ASN A 304 13.15 2.49 -32.04
CA ASN A 304 12.86 3.59 -31.10
C ASN A 304 11.61 3.26 -30.26
N PHE A 305 11.77 2.32 -29.34
CA PHE A 305 10.71 1.97 -28.41
C PHE A 305 10.95 2.67 -27.06
N CYS A 306 10.14 3.67 -26.74
CA CYS A 306 10.25 4.44 -25.50
C CYS A 306 11.65 5.04 -25.26
N GLY A 307 12.37 5.45 -26.32
CA GLY A 307 13.71 6.00 -26.23
C GLY A 307 14.84 4.96 -26.18
N TYR A 308 14.51 3.70 -26.44
CA TYR A 308 15.47 2.60 -26.55
C TYR A 308 15.45 1.96 -27.93
N ARG A 309 16.60 1.49 -28.38
CA ARG A 309 16.71 0.51 -29.44
C ARG A 309 16.68 -0.87 -28.82
N CYS A 310 15.82 -1.75 -29.34
CA CYS A 310 15.60 -3.10 -28.83
C CYS A 310 16.09 -4.13 -29.85
N GLU A 311 16.99 -4.99 -29.45
CA GLU A 311 17.43 -6.17 -30.21
C GLU A 311 16.82 -7.39 -29.53
N ILE A 312 15.97 -8.13 -30.23
CA ILE A 312 15.26 -9.32 -29.71
C ILE A 312 15.82 -10.53 -30.43
N LYS A 313 16.44 -11.45 -29.70
CA LYS A 313 16.83 -12.75 -30.23
C LYS A 313 15.58 -13.63 -30.31
N MET A 314 15.26 -14.12 -31.49
CA MET A 314 14.24 -15.17 -31.65
C MET A 314 14.80 -16.45 -31.03
N PRO A 315 13.97 -17.26 -30.33
CA PRO A 315 14.36 -18.62 -29.98
C PRO A 315 14.78 -19.33 -31.27
N ILE A 316 15.92 -19.96 -31.26
CA ILE A 316 16.26 -20.90 -32.32
C ILE A 316 15.22 -22.02 -32.18
N GLU A 317 14.34 -22.18 -33.18
CA GLU A 317 13.52 -23.38 -33.27
C GLU A 317 14.53 -24.52 -33.32
N GLU A 318 14.66 -25.26 -32.21
CA GLU A 318 15.31 -26.59 -32.28
C GLU A 318 14.51 -27.38 -33.29
N GLU A 319 15.11 -27.66 -34.43
CA GLU A 319 14.59 -28.64 -35.38
C GLU A 319 14.27 -29.91 -34.57
N ILE A 320 12.97 -30.14 -34.37
CA ILE A 320 12.52 -31.45 -33.90
C ILE A 320 12.90 -32.37 -35.05
N ALA A 321 14.07 -32.99 -34.93
CA ALA A 321 14.47 -34.06 -35.77
C ALA A 321 13.47 -35.20 -35.59
N GLU A 322 12.87 -35.60 -36.72
CA GLU A 322 11.95 -36.72 -36.87
C GLU A 322 12.47 -38.03 -36.24
#